data_6fdf374f6ba29e025ab75d5b4a1d0e58
#
_entry.id   6fdf374f6ba29e025ab75d5b4a1d0e58
#
_cell.length_a   1.000
_cell.length_b   1.000
_cell.length_c   1.000
_cell.angle_alpha   90.00
_cell.angle_beta   90.00
_cell.angle_gamma   90.00
#
_symmetry.space_group_name_H-M   'P 1'
#
loop_
_entity.id
_entity.type
_entity.pdbx_description
1 polymer ?
#
loop_
_entity_poly.entity_id
_entity_poly.type
_entity_poly.pdbx_seq_one_letter_code
_entity_poly.pdbx_strand_id
1 'polypeptide(L)'
;MQVTIDGVPYVPVSNTACSRIGIAISTHNRAGVLSQAMEHQLRHLPAGALVVVVDDGSQPPATVPTSVNLIRHDKSMGIVASKNASLNVLMDAGCEHLFLWDDDAWPIADGWWLPYIESPEPHLSYQFLDLAGARKLNDLAVLYRDDQHIAYTGQRGVMLYYHRS
;
A
#
# COMPACT_ATOMS: atom_id res chain seq x y z
N MET A 1 -16.69 3.18 -23.31
CA MET A 1 -15.65 4.23 -23.35
C MET A 1 -14.69 3.88 -22.23
N GLN A 2 -13.47 3.48 -22.57
CA GLN A 2 -12.47 3.08 -21.57
C GLN A 2 -11.88 4.37 -20.99
N VAL A 3 -12.04 4.59 -19.70
CA VAL A 3 -11.45 5.73 -19.02
C VAL A 3 -9.98 5.41 -18.76
N THR A 4 -9.10 6.31 -19.17
CA THR A 4 -7.67 6.23 -18.88
C THR A 4 -7.28 7.36 -17.95
N ILE A 5 -6.55 7.05 -16.87
CA ILE A 5 -5.92 8.05 -15.99
C ILE A 5 -4.42 8.00 -16.32
N ASP A 6 -3.85 9.12 -16.77
CA ASP A 6 -2.46 9.24 -17.22
C ASP A 6 -2.03 8.20 -18.27
N GLY A 7 -2.97 7.79 -19.15
CA GLY A 7 -2.71 6.81 -20.21
C GLY A 7 -2.84 5.34 -19.76
N VAL A 8 -3.18 5.08 -18.48
CA VAL A 8 -3.41 3.73 -17.96
C VAL A 8 -4.89 3.38 -18.09
N PRO A 9 -5.25 2.20 -18.65
CA PRO A 9 -6.64 1.77 -18.71
C PRO A 9 -7.21 1.61 -17.30
N TYR A 10 -8.23 2.41 -16.98
CA TYR A 10 -8.98 2.27 -15.74
C TYR A 10 -10.08 1.21 -15.96
N VAL A 11 -10.03 0.13 -15.22
CA VAL A 11 -11.16 -0.79 -15.08
C VAL A 11 -11.97 -0.32 -13.88
N PRO A 12 -13.22 0.15 -14.06
CA PRO A 12 -14.04 0.54 -12.92
C PRO A 12 -14.15 -0.65 -11.97
N VAL A 13 -13.71 -0.46 -10.73
CA VAL A 13 -14.01 -1.40 -9.66
C VAL A 13 -15.53 -1.49 -9.58
N SER A 14 -16.09 -2.68 -9.78
CA SER A 14 -17.54 -2.91 -9.70
C SER A 14 -18.06 -2.32 -8.38
N ASN A 15 -19.18 -1.63 -8.45
CA ASN A 15 -19.81 -0.78 -7.44
C ASN A 15 -20.27 -1.53 -6.18
N THR A 16 -19.37 -2.30 -5.57
CA THR A 16 -19.49 -2.79 -4.20
C THR A 16 -19.06 -1.63 -3.33
N ALA A 17 -19.96 -1.17 -2.46
CA ALA A 17 -19.68 -0.12 -1.49
C ALA A 17 -18.30 -0.36 -0.87
N CYS A 18 -17.34 0.51 -1.21
CA CYS A 18 -15.98 0.38 -0.72
C CYS A 18 -16.03 0.38 0.81
N SER A 19 -15.37 -0.58 1.41
CA SER A 19 -15.10 -0.49 2.83
C SER A 19 -14.27 0.78 3.05
N ARG A 20 -14.32 1.32 4.26
CA ARG A 20 -13.51 2.49 4.63
C ARG A 20 -12.00 2.24 4.48
N ILE A 21 -11.56 0.98 4.33
CA ILE A 21 -10.16 0.57 4.24
C ILE A 21 -9.81 0.10 2.84
N GLY A 22 -8.79 0.73 2.25
CA GLY A 22 -8.17 0.32 1.01
C GLY A 22 -6.70 -0.06 1.22
N ILE A 23 -6.27 -1.16 0.60
CA ILE A 23 -4.91 -1.67 0.65
C ILE A 23 -4.39 -1.77 -0.78
N ALA A 24 -3.28 -1.12 -1.07
CA ALA A 24 -2.61 -1.23 -2.36
C ALA A 24 -1.17 -1.73 -2.21
N ILE A 25 -0.76 -2.63 -3.10
CA ILE A 25 0.58 -3.22 -3.13
C ILE A 25 1.21 -2.90 -4.48
N SER A 26 2.39 -2.30 -4.48
CA SER A 26 3.14 -2.03 -5.71
C SER A 26 4.17 -3.12 -5.94
N THR A 27 4.28 -3.62 -7.17
CA THR A 27 5.22 -4.67 -7.55
C THR A 27 5.87 -4.41 -8.92
N HIS A 28 7.09 -4.92 -9.11
CA HIS A 28 7.78 -4.92 -10.40
C HIS A 28 8.74 -6.11 -10.51
N ASN A 29 8.50 -7.03 -11.46
CA ASN A 29 9.37 -8.19 -11.75
C ASN A 29 9.68 -9.10 -10.53
N ARG A 30 8.75 -9.23 -9.57
CA ARG A 30 8.96 -9.95 -8.31
C ARG A 30 7.80 -10.91 -8.00
N ALA A 31 7.37 -11.70 -8.99
CA ALA A 31 6.17 -12.56 -8.90
C ALA A 31 6.16 -13.48 -7.66
N GLY A 32 7.30 -14.09 -7.30
CA GLY A 32 7.39 -14.97 -6.12
C GLY A 32 7.23 -14.21 -4.81
N VAL A 33 7.81 -13.00 -4.71
CA VAL A 33 7.69 -12.14 -3.53
C VAL A 33 6.26 -11.64 -3.39
N LEU A 34 5.65 -11.18 -4.50
CA LEU A 34 4.25 -10.77 -4.52
C LEU A 34 3.31 -11.90 -4.07
N SER A 35 3.55 -13.14 -4.55
CA SER A 35 2.72 -14.29 -4.17
C SER A 35 2.74 -14.52 -2.65
N GLN A 36 3.92 -14.43 -2.03
CA GLN A 36 4.06 -14.55 -0.59
C GLN A 36 3.38 -13.39 0.15
N ALA A 37 3.58 -12.15 -0.32
CA ALA A 37 2.93 -10.98 0.26
C ALA A 37 1.41 -11.12 0.21
N MET A 38 0.85 -11.55 -0.93
CA MET A 38 -0.59 -11.74 -1.11
C MET A 38 -1.15 -12.79 -0.15
N GLU A 39 -0.46 -13.90 0.07
CA GLU A 39 -0.89 -14.93 1.02
C GLU A 39 -1.08 -14.35 2.43
N HIS A 40 -0.09 -13.58 2.91
CA HIS A 40 -0.15 -12.95 4.23
C HIS A 40 -1.16 -11.81 4.31
N GLN A 41 -1.22 -10.95 3.30
CA GLN A 41 -2.18 -9.85 3.25
C GLN A 41 -3.63 -10.35 3.30
N LEU A 42 -3.95 -11.37 2.52
CA LEU A 42 -5.31 -11.91 2.48
C LEU A 42 -5.67 -12.71 3.75
N ARG A 43 -4.69 -13.29 4.43
CA ARG A 43 -4.90 -13.98 5.72
C ARG A 43 -5.30 -13.01 6.83
N HIS A 44 -4.71 -11.83 6.85
CA HIS A 44 -4.90 -10.82 7.89
C HIS A 44 -5.66 -9.59 7.36
N LEU A 45 -6.58 -9.81 6.42
CA LEU A 45 -7.31 -8.74 5.76
C LEU A 45 -8.42 -8.19 6.67
N PRO A 46 -8.53 -6.85 6.84
CA PRO A 46 -9.71 -6.24 7.45
C PRO A 46 -10.99 -6.63 6.69
N ALA A 47 -12.05 -6.94 7.42
CA ALA A 47 -13.31 -7.33 6.81
C ALA A 47 -13.82 -6.25 5.84
N GLY A 48 -14.10 -6.64 4.59
CA GLY A 48 -14.58 -5.74 3.54
C GLY A 48 -13.52 -4.78 2.97
N ALA A 49 -12.23 -4.93 3.30
CA ALA A 49 -11.19 -4.08 2.70
C ALA A 49 -11.05 -4.31 1.19
N LEU A 50 -10.86 -3.21 0.45
CA LEU A 50 -10.49 -3.25 -0.96
C LEU A 50 -9.00 -3.56 -1.08
N VAL A 51 -8.64 -4.56 -1.89
CA VAL A 51 -7.24 -4.88 -2.18
C VAL A 51 -6.94 -4.66 -3.66
N VAL A 52 -5.88 -3.91 -3.92
CA VAL A 52 -5.39 -3.57 -5.25
C VAL A 52 -3.91 -3.90 -5.36
N VAL A 53 -3.49 -4.50 -6.46
CA VAL A 53 -2.07 -4.62 -6.84
C VAL A 53 -1.81 -3.70 -8.03
N VAL A 54 -0.75 -2.91 -7.94
CA VAL A 54 -0.24 -2.10 -9.06
C VAL A 54 1.03 -2.77 -9.58
N ASP A 55 0.93 -3.38 -10.76
CA ASP A 55 2.04 -4.00 -11.49
C ASP A 55 2.72 -2.96 -12.38
N ASP A 56 3.91 -2.55 -12.02
CA ASP A 56 4.69 -1.56 -12.76
C ASP A 56 5.40 -2.17 -13.97
N GLY A 57 4.61 -2.76 -14.89
CA GLY A 57 5.12 -3.26 -16.17
C GLY A 57 5.98 -4.51 -16.05
N SER A 58 5.69 -5.43 -15.14
CA SER A 58 6.44 -6.69 -14.98
C SER A 58 6.44 -7.56 -16.24
N GLN A 59 7.51 -8.33 -16.43
CA GLN A 59 7.65 -9.33 -17.47
C GLN A 59 8.12 -10.65 -16.87
N PRO A 60 7.26 -11.71 -16.85
CA PRO A 60 5.87 -11.73 -17.28
C PRO A 60 4.95 -10.87 -16.40
N PRO A 61 3.71 -10.57 -16.84
CA PRO A 61 2.72 -9.84 -16.05
C PRO A 61 2.49 -10.47 -14.68
N ALA A 62 2.28 -9.63 -13.66
CA ALA A 62 1.90 -10.09 -12.34
C ALA A 62 0.54 -10.82 -12.41
N THR A 63 0.39 -11.85 -11.58
CA THR A 63 -0.86 -12.57 -11.39
C THR A 63 -1.32 -12.44 -9.95
N VAL A 64 -2.62 -12.24 -9.77
CA VAL A 64 -3.24 -12.07 -8.44
C VAL A 64 -4.49 -12.93 -8.31
N PRO A 65 -4.93 -13.27 -7.08
CA PRO A 65 -6.22 -13.92 -6.87
C PRO A 65 -7.38 -13.10 -7.44
N THR A 66 -8.48 -13.76 -7.80
CA THR A 66 -9.67 -13.10 -8.38
C THR A 66 -10.37 -12.11 -7.45
N SER A 67 -10.11 -12.20 -6.14
CA SER A 67 -10.60 -11.26 -5.12
C SER A 67 -9.79 -9.96 -5.05
N VAL A 68 -8.70 -9.86 -5.79
CA VAL A 68 -7.76 -8.73 -5.78
C VAL A 68 -7.83 -8.01 -7.12
N ASN A 69 -7.91 -6.69 -7.09
CA ASN A 69 -7.88 -5.89 -8.30
C ASN A 69 -6.44 -5.71 -8.77
N LEU A 70 -6.20 -5.91 -10.06
CA LEU A 70 -4.90 -5.70 -10.69
C LEU A 70 -4.95 -4.49 -11.62
N ILE A 71 -4.08 -3.53 -11.37
CA ILE A 71 -3.78 -2.41 -12.28
C ILE A 71 -2.39 -2.67 -12.85
N ARG A 72 -2.22 -2.45 -14.14
CA ARG A 72 -0.94 -2.69 -14.79
C ARG A 72 -0.53 -1.48 -15.65
N HIS A 73 0.71 -1.06 -15.48
CA HIS A 73 1.38 -0.16 -16.42
C HIS A 73 1.89 -0.96 -17.61
N ASP A 74 1.79 -0.42 -18.83
CA ASP A 74 2.32 -1.07 -20.04
C ASP A 74 3.84 -1.26 -19.98
N LYS A 75 4.52 -0.34 -19.31
CA LYS A 75 5.96 -0.37 -19.02
C LYS A 75 6.22 0.18 -17.62
N SER A 76 7.39 -0.09 -17.07
CA SER A 76 7.77 0.46 -15.77
C SER A 76 7.77 2.00 -15.82
N MET A 77 7.02 2.60 -14.92
CA MET A 77 6.89 4.04 -14.68
C MET A 77 7.61 4.48 -13.40
N GLY A 78 8.07 3.51 -12.62
CA GLY A 78 8.77 3.71 -11.36
C GLY A 78 7.85 3.82 -10.15
N ILE A 79 8.48 3.73 -8.97
CA ILE A 79 7.76 3.60 -7.67
C ILE A 79 6.83 4.79 -7.40
N VAL A 80 7.20 6.01 -7.78
CA VAL A 80 6.37 7.20 -7.54
C VAL A 80 5.07 7.10 -8.33
N ALA A 81 5.14 6.74 -9.61
CA ALA A 81 3.96 6.56 -10.45
C ALA A 81 3.05 5.44 -9.90
N SER A 82 3.65 4.33 -9.47
CA SER A 82 2.90 3.20 -8.91
C SER A 82 2.21 3.55 -7.59
N LYS A 83 2.87 4.29 -6.69
CA LYS A 83 2.25 4.77 -5.45
C LYS A 83 1.14 5.79 -5.72
N ASN A 84 1.31 6.68 -6.69
CA ASN A 84 0.26 7.61 -7.09
C ASN A 84 -0.93 6.88 -7.72
N ALA A 85 -0.71 5.89 -8.57
CA ALA A 85 -1.77 5.05 -9.11
C ALA A 85 -2.51 4.30 -7.99
N SER A 86 -1.79 3.79 -6.99
CA SER A 86 -2.37 3.17 -5.79
C SER A 86 -3.28 4.12 -5.03
N LEU A 87 -2.81 5.35 -4.74
CA LEU A 87 -3.62 6.37 -4.06
C LEU A 87 -4.87 6.71 -4.86
N ASN A 88 -4.71 7.00 -6.14
CA ASN A 88 -5.82 7.41 -7.01
C ASN A 88 -6.93 6.35 -7.02
N VAL A 89 -6.59 5.08 -7.25
CA VAL A 89 -7.59 4.01 -7.32
C VAL A 89 -8.33 3.81 -5.99
N LEU A 90 -7.63 3.89 -4.86
CA LEU A 90 -8.26 3.76 -3.55
C LEU A 90 -9.16 4.96 -3.23
N MET A 91 -8.73 6.16 -3.60
CA MET A 91 -9.51 7.39 -3.42
C MET A 91 -10.76 7.40 -4.31
N ASP A 92 -10.62 6.99 -5.58
CA ASP A 92 -11.73 6.91 -6.54
C ASP A 92 -12.76 5.85 -6.11
N ALA A 93 -12.29 4.77 -5.47
CA ALA A 93 -13.16 3.77 -4.86
C ALA A 93 -13.85 4.24 -3.58
N GLY A 94 -13.55 5.45 -3.08
CA GLY A 94 -14.16 6.02 -1.89
C GLY A 94 -13.58 5.54 -0.57
N CYS A 95 -12.38 4.92 -0.58
CA CYS A 95 -11.72 4.52 0.65
C CYS A 95 -11.34 5.74 1.50
N GLU A 96 -11.46 5.63 2.82
CA GLU A 96 -11.07 6.67 3.76
C GLU A 96 -9.69 6.40 4.38
N HIS A 97 -9.39 5.14 4.65
CA HIS A 97 -8.12 4.68 5.20
C HIS A 97 -7.33 3.98 4.10
N LEU A 98 -6.19 4.54 3.71
CA LEU A 98 -5.41 4.11 2.57
C LEU A 98 -4.06 3.55 3.04
N PHE A 99 -3.82 2.25 2.81
CA PHE A 99 -2.58 1.58 3.15
C PHE A 99 -1.81 1.22 1.88
N LEU A 100 -0.61 1.78 1.71
CA LEU A 100 0.26 1.49 0.58
C LEU A 100 1.43 0.63 1.03
N TRP A 101 1.50 -0.59 0.53
CA TRP A 101 2.55 -1.56 0.83
C TRP A 101 3.55 -1.70 -0.31
N ASP A 102 4.78 -2.08 0.03
CA ASP A 102 5.70 -2.70 -0.89
C ASP A 102 5.44 -4.22 -0.95
N ASP A 103 5.84 -4.88 -2.03
CA ASP A 103 5.56 -6.30 -2.25
C ASP A 103 6.43 -7.25 -1.41
N ASP A 104 7.38 -6.73 -0.64
CA ASP A 104 8.26 -7.48 0.25
C ASP A 104 7.96 -7.27 1.75
N ALA A 105 6.78 -6.74 2.04
CA ALA A 105 6.29 -6.55 3.41
C ALA A 105 4.82 -6.93 3.53
N TRP A 106 4.44 -7.46 4.67
CA TRP A 106 3.07 -7.93 4.95
C TRP A 106 2.77 -7.94 6.45
N PRO A 107 1.48 -7.91 6.84
CA PRO A 107 1.08 -8.05 8.23
C PRO A 107 1.30 -9.49 8.73
N ILE A 108 1.56 -9.63 10.01
CA ILE A 108 1.77 -10.92 10.68
C ILE A 108 0.68 -11.29 11.70
N ALA A 109 -0.28 -10.39 11.93
CA ALA A 109 -1.36 -10.58 12.89
C ALA A 109 -2.62 -9.81 12.47
N ASP A 110 -3.78 -10.28 12.95
CA ASP A 110 -5.04 -9.56 12.79
C ASP A 110 -5.03 -8.25 13.59
N GLY A 111 -5.82 -7.28 13.15
CA GLY A 111 -5.93 -5.99 13.82
C GLY A 111 -4.73 -5.06 13.60
N TRP A 112 -3.78 -5.42 12.74
CA TRP A 112 -2.58 -4.61 12.45
C TRP A 112 -2.91 -3.18 11.99
N TRP A 113 -4.09 -2.96 11.42
CA TRP A 113 -4.55 -1.65 10.92
C TRP A 113 -5.11 -0.74 12.03
N LEU A 114 -5.53 -1.30 13.18
CA LEU A 114 -6.21 -0.56 14.24
C LEU A 114 -5.40 0.63 14.77
N PRO A 115 -4.10 0.49 15.09
CA PRO A 115 -3.33 1.63 15.60
C PRO A 115 -3.26 2.81 14.62
N TYR A 116 -3.40 2.53 13.31
CA TYR A 116 -3.36 3.57 12.28
C TYR A 116 -4.69 4.30 12.18
N ILE A 117 -5.81 3.56 12.12
CA ILE A 117 -7.13 4.17 11.96
C ILE A 117 -7.64 4.85 13.22
N GLU A 118 -7.15 4.46 14.39
CA GLU A 118 -7.47 5.08 15.68
C GLU A 118 -6.58 6.29 15.99
N SER A 119 -5.48 6.47 15.26
CA SER A 119 -4.61 7.62 15.42
C SER A 119 -5.28 8.92 14.94
N PRO A 120 -5.09 10.03 15.64
CA PRO A 120 -5.50 11.34 15.16
C PRO A 120 -4.64 11.85 13.99
N GLU A 121 -3.51 11.21 13.72
CA GLU A 121 -2.58 11.62 12.68
C GLU A 121 -3.04 11.11 11.31
N PRO A 122 -3.21 11.99 10.31
CA PRO A 122 -3.72 11.60 8.99
C PRO A 122 -2.69 10.89 8.13
N HIS A 123 -1.44 10.83 8.57
CA HIS A 123 -0.31 10.32 7.79
C HIS A 123 0.70 9.61 8.68
N LEU A 124 0.79 8.30 8.54
CA LEU A 124 1.67 7.45 9.32
C LEU A 124 2.50 6.53 8.42
N SER A 125 3.57 5.97 8.96
CA SER A 125 4.31 4.89 8.31
C SER A 125 4.78 3.87 9.33
N TYR A 126 4.93 2.63 8.89
CA TYR A 126 5.66 1.64 9.66
C TYR A 126 7.16 1.88 9.48
N GLN A 127 7.86 2.14 10.60
CA GLN A 127 9.31 2.24 10.63
C GLN A 127 9.89 0.89 11.06
N PHE A 128 10.53 0.19 10.15
CA PHE A 128 11.29 -1.00 10.55
C PHE A 128 12.67 -0.60 11.09
N LEU A 129 13.09 -1.29 12.14
CA LEU A 129 14.44 -1.15 12.68
C LEU A 129 15.32 -2.22 12.04
N ASP A 130 16.37 -1.81 11.35
CA ASP A 130 17.41 -2.73 10.88
C ASP A 130 18.32 -3.09 12.07
N LEU A 131 17.93 -4.13 12.81
CA LEU A 131 18.66 -4.63 13.96
C LEU A 131 20.03 -5.20 13.59
N ALA A 132 20.28 -5.50 12.32
CA ALA A 132 21.59 -5.99 11.85
C ALA A 132 22.59 -4.84 11.61
N GLY A 133 22.17 -3.59 11.71
CA GLY A 133 23.03 -2.41 11.55
C GLY A 133 23.53 -2.17 10.13
N ALA A 134 23.00 -2.90 9.14
CA ALA A 134 23.39 -2.79 7.74
C ALA A 134 22.89 -1.49 7.07
N ARG A 135 21.83 -0.89 7.61
CA ARG A 135 21.26 0.37 7.12
C ARG A 135 21.32 1.42 8.21
N LYS A 136 21.94 2.54 7.92
CA LYS A 136 21.96 3.69 8.84
C LYS A 136 20.56 4.32 8.85
N LEU A 137 19.73 3.98 9.84
CA LEU A 137 18.47 4.69 10.13
C LEU A 137 18.70 5.96 10.96
N ASN A 138 19.96 6.27 11.27
CA ASN A 138 20.37 7.28 12.26
C ASN A 138 20.37 8.72 11.73
N ASP A 139 20.02 8.95 10.47
CA ASP A 139 19.98 10.27 9.84
C ASP A 139 18.60 10.95 9.94
N LEU A 140 17.60 10.27 10.52
CA LEU A 140 16.30 10.86 10.79
C LEU A 140 16.27 11.38 12.23
N ALA A 141 16.15 12.70 12.39
CA ALA A 141 15.96 13.30 13.69
C ALA A 141 14.52 13.11 14.17
N VAL A 142 14.35 12.84 15.46
CA VAL A 142 13.04 12.84 16.10
C VAL A 142 12.60 14.28 16.30
N LEU A 143 11.45 14.64 15.75
CA LEU A 143 10.82 15.96 15.92
C LEU A 143 9.92 16.01 17.14
N TYR A 144 9.24 14.90 17.40
CA TYR A 144 8.25 14.78 18.45
C TYR A 144 8.11 13.32 18.90
N ARG A 145 7.78 13.12 20.18
CA ARG A 145 7.48 11.80 20.74
C ARG A 145 6.42 11.93 21.83
N ASP A 146 5.45 11.05 21.80
CA ASP A 146 4.53 10.77 22.91
C ASP A 146 4.48 9.26 23.22
N ASP A 147 3.48 8.82 23.97
CA ASP A 147 3.33 7.41 24.37
C ASP A 147 2.89 6.51 23.21
N GLN A 148 2.40 7.07 22.10
CA GLN A 148 1.81 6.32 20.97
C GLN A 148 2.56 6.57 19.66
N HIS A 149 3.18 7.75 19.48
CA HIS A 149 3.74 8.17 18.21
C HIS A 149 5.15 8.72 18.33
N ILE A 150 5.92 8.56 17.26
CA ILE A 150 7.20 9.23 17.08
C ILE A 150 7.18 9.89 15.70
N ALA A 151 7.35 11.22 15.65
CA ALA A 151 7.51 11.95 14.41
C ALA A 151 8.99 12.13 14.07
N TYR A 152 9.35 11.91 12.82
CA TYR A 152 10.71 12.02 12.30
C TYR A 152 10.81 13.11 11.23
N THR A 153 12.03 13.59 10.97
CA THR A 153 12.32 14.56 9.89
C THR A 153 12.11 14.01 8.49
N GLY A 154 11.91 12.70 8.33
CA GLY A 154 11.66 12.05 7.05
C GLY A 154 10.93 10.74 7.23
N GLN A 155 10.44 10.21 6.12
CA GLN A 155 9.69 8.98 6.09
C GLN A 155 10.49 7.90 5.37
N ARG A 156 10.65 6.76 6.02
CA ARG A 156 11.15 5.53 5.44
C ARG A 156 10.22 4.43 5.87
N GLY A 157 9.62 3.76 4.96
CA GLY A 157 8.73 2.69 5.35
C GLY A 157 8.35 1.84 4.16
N VAL A 158 8.12 0.60 4.44
CA VAL A 158 7.60 -0.40 3.51
C VAL A 158 6.08 -0.38 3.48
N MET A 159 5.47 0.36 4.42
CA MET A 159 4.04 0.61 4.48
C MET A 159 3.78 2.08 4.86
N LEU A 160 2.92 2.73 4.08
CA LEU A 160 2.46 4.09 4.28
C LEU A 160 0.95 4.05 4.54
N TYR A 161 0.52 4.86 5.48
CA TYR A 161 -0.89 5.06 5.77
C TYR A 161 -1.28 6.51 5.53
N TYR A 162 -2.43 6.71 4.92
CA TYR A 162 -3.06 8.00 4.73
C TYR A 162 -4.54 7.93 5.09
N HIS A 163 -5.01 8.97 5.78
CA HIS A 163 -6.43 9.21 5.97
C HIS A 163 -6.90 10.23 4.93
N ARG A 164 -8.02 9.94 4.29
CA ARG A 164 -8.69 10.89 3.39
C ARG A 164 -9.48 11.88 4.25
N SER A 165 -8.84 12.99 4.61
CA SER A 165 -9.50 14.11 5.31
C SER A 165 -10.13 15.07 4.32
#